data_cb96c5589e89a973944c41ba4d3658e3
#
_entry.id   cb96c5589e89a973944c41ba4d3658e3
#
_cell.length_a   1.000
_cell.length_b   1.000
_cell.length_c   1.000
_cell.angle_alpha   90.00
_cell.angle_beta   90.00
_cell.angle_gamma   90.00
#
_symmetry.space_group_name_H-M   'P 1'
#
loop_
_entity.id
_entity.type
_entity.pdbx_description
1 polymer ?
#
loop_
_entity_poly.entity_id
_entity_poly.type
_entity_poly.pdbx_seq_one_letter_code
_entity_poly.pdbx_strand_id
1 'polypeptide(L)'
;MGEPERAVSRLGLPEDFVQFVENDWGIKTLHPPQAEAMPSILAGRNTMLCIPTASGKSLVAFMGLVNQIMTINVGSRGIYIVPLKALASEKLEELKQLGESLGLKIGLGIGDAPNEAKQIDDCDILVCTSEKLDSLMRSKSEVLRRVSVVVADAVSYTHLRAHETET
;
A
#
# COMPACT_ATOMS: atom_id res chain seq x y z
N MET A 1 3.54 -27.34 12.10
CA MET A 1 2.97 -26.11 11.53
C MET A 1 2.49 -26.40 10.11
N GLY A 2 1.25 -26.06 9.81
CA GLY A 2 0.70 -26.24 8.48
C GLY A 2 1.23 -25.18 7.50
N GLU A 3 1.04 -25.43 6.22
CA GLU A 3 1.34 -24.44 5.20
C GLU A 3 0.47 -23.18 5.38
N PRO A 4 1.00 -21.97 5.10
CA PRO A 4 0.21 -20.76 5.20
C PRO A 4 -0.96 -20.76 4.21
N GLU A 5 -2.07 -20.13 4.61
CA GLU A 5 -3.26 -20.02 3.75
C GLU A 5 -2.93 -19.22 2.49
N ARG A 6 -3.26 -19.75 1.35
CA ARG A 6 -2.98 -19.12 0.04
C ARG A 6 -4.22 -18.57 -0.66
N ALA A 7 -5.41 -19.03 -0.29
CA ALA A 7 -6.64 -18.57 -0.90
C ALA A 7 -7.02 -17.17 -0.39
N VAL A 8 -7.13 -16.20 -1.28
CA VAL A 8 -7.48 -14.81 -0.93
C VAL A 8 -8.79 -14.75 -0.15
N SER A 9 -9.78 -15.57 -0.53
CA SER A 9 -11.09 -15.63 0.12
C SER A 9 -11.05 -16.13 1.57
N ARG A 10 -9.97 -16.73 2.01
CA ARG A 10 -9.83 -17.30 3.36
C ARG A 10 -8.95 -16.49 4.31
N LEU A 11 -8.47 -15.34 3.86
CA LEU A 11 -7.58 -14.50 4.67
C LEU A 11 -8.31 -13.62 5.69
N GLY A 12 -9.63 -13.58 5.66
CA GLY A 12 -10.42 -12.72 6.56
C GLY A 12 -10.41 -11.24 6.20
N LEU A 13 -10.06 -10.90 4.98
CA LEU A 13 -10.13 -9.54 4.46
C LEU A 13 -11.58 -9.15 4.11
N PRO A 14 -11.90 -7.84 4.01
CA PRO A 14 -13.24 -7.42 3.62
C PRO A 14 -13.69 -8.08 2.30
N GLU A 15 -14.95 -8.49 2.26
CA GLU A 15 -15.50 -9.24 1.12
C GLU A 15 -15.42 -8.46 -0.18
N ASP A 16 -15.70 -7.17 -0.16
CA ASP A 16 -15.61 -6.31 -1.34
C ASP A 16 -14.17 -6.27 -1.90
N PHE A 17 -13.17 -6.27 -1.02
CA PHE A 17 -11.77 -6.37 -1.41
C PHE A 17 -11.46 -7.72 -2.05
N VAL A 18 -11.93 -8.81 -1.45
CA VAL A 18 -11.71 -10.16 -1.98
C VAL A 18 -12.34 -10.30 -3.37
N GLN A 19 -13.56 -9.84 -3.55
CA GLN A 19 -14.25 -9.87 -4.84
C GLN A 19 -13.52 -9.03 -5.89
N PHE A 20 -13.05 -7.86 -5.54
CA PHE A 20 -12.28 -7.01 -6.44
C PHE A 20 -10.98 -7.72 -6.90
N VAL A 21 -10.23 -8.27 -5.96
CA VAL A 21 -8.96 -8.97 -6.26
C VAL A 21 -9.21 -10.21 -7.13
N GLU A 22 -10.23 -10.97 -6.84
CA GLU A 22 -10.54 -12.20 -7.60
C GLU A 22 -11.13 -11.90 -8.99
N ASN A 23 -12.03 -10.93 -9.10
CA ASN A 23 -12.78 -10.68 -10.34
C ASN A 23 -12.08 -9.67 -11.26
N ASP A 24 -11.57 -8.56 -10.72
CA ASP A 24 -10.97 -7.51 -11.53
C ASP A 24 -9.48 -7.76 -11.78
N TRP A 25 -8.75 -8.24 -10.79
CA TRP A 25 -7.33 -8.57 -10.93
C TRP A 25 -7.08 -10.05 -11.25
N GLY A 26 -8.09 -10.90 -11.16
CA GLY A 26 -7.99 -12.33 -11.50
C GLY A 26 -7.10 -13.14 -10.56
N ILE A 27 -6.90 -12.68 -9.33
CA ILE A 27 -6.03 -13.34 -8.35
C ILE A 27 -6.87 -14.03 -7.30
N LYS A 28 -6.88 -15.36 -7.30
CA LYS A 28 -7.59 -16.18 -6.30
C LYS A 28 -6.65 -16.82 -5.29
N THR A 29 -5.39 -17.02 -5.67
CA THR A 29 -4.41 -17.74 -4.86
C THR A 29 -3.11 -16.95 -4.81
N LEU A 30 -2.57 -16.79 -3.62
CA LEU A 30 -1.29 -16.12 -3.40
C LEU A 30 -0.11 -17.04 -3.79
N HIS A 31 0.97 -16.44 -4.24
CA HIS A 31 2.24 -17.14 -4.35
C HIS A 31 2.80 -17.41 -2.94
N PRO A 32 3.65 -18.46 -2.76
CA PRO A 32 4.15 -18.81 -1.44
C PRO A 32 4.79 -17.65 -0.65
N PRO A 33 5.65 -16.80 -1.22
CA PRO A 33 6.21 -15.66 -0.47
C PRO A 33 5.16 -14.66 0.01
N GLN A 34 4.11 -14.42 -0.77
CA GLN A 34 3.00 -13.55 -0.37
C GLN A 34 2.24 -14.17 0.80
N ALA A 35 1.93 -15.46 0.71
CA ALA A 35 1.21 -16.18 1.76
C ALA A 35 1.99 -16.23 3.07
N GLU A 36 3.29 -16.37 3.01
CA GLU A 36 4.17 -16.36 4.20
C GLU A 36 4.13 -15.03 4.96
N ALA A 37 3.96 -13.92 4.25
CA ALA A 37 3.90 -12.59 4.84
C ALA A 37 2.55 -12.30 5.51
N MET A 38 1.47 -12.95 5.08
CA MET A 38 0.11 -12.64 5.51
C MET A 38 -0.13 -12.74 7.01
N PRO A 39 0.33 -13.77 7.74
CA PRO A 39 0.07 -13.84 9.18
C PRO A 39 0.57 -12.62 9.96
N SER A 40 1.75 -12.11 9.63
CA SER A 40 2.31 -10.90 10.26
C SER A 40 1.52 -9.66 9.87
N ILE A 41 1.18 -9.53 8.61
CA ILE A 41 0.43 -8.37 8.09
C ILE A 41 -0.99 -8.33 8.66
N LEU A 42 -1.69 -9.46 8.66
CA LEU A 42 -3.06 -9.54 9.18
C LEU A 42 -3.11 -9.33 10.70
N ALA A 43 -2.03 -9.65 11.41
CA ALA A 43 -1.90 -9.36 12.84
C ALA A 43 -1.49 -7.90 13.13
N GLY A 44 -1.30 -7.08 12.10
CA GLY A 44 -0.90 -5.68 12.26
C GLY A 44 0.55 -5.47 12.67
N ARG A 45 1.41 -6.48 12.46
CA ARG A 45 2.83 -6.38 12.80
C ARG A 45 3.63 -5.70 11.70
N ASN A 46 4.69 -5.01 12.08
CA ASN A 46 5.64 -4.44 11.13
C ASN A 46 6.28 -5.58 10.32
N THR A 47 6.23 -5.48 9.00
CA THR A 47 6.67 -6.56 8.12
C THR A 47 7.54 -5.98 7.01
N MET A 48 8.67 -6.62 6.77
CA MET A 48 9.52 -6.33 5.61
C MET A 48 9.38 -7.49 4.62
N LEU A 49 9.01 -7.16 3.38
CA LEU A 49 8.79 -8.14 2.34
C LEU A 49 9.80 -7.96 1.22
N CYS A 50 10.58 -9.01 0.97
CA CYS A 50 11.55 -9.06 -0.12
C CYS A 50 11.12 -10.14 -1.12
N ILE A 51 10.46 -9.72 -2.19
CA ILE A 51 10.05 -10.60 -3.28
C ILE A 51 10.73 -10.12 -4.57
N PRO A 52 11.23 -11.04 -5.43
CA PRO A 52 11.94 -10.66 -6.65
C PRO A 52 11.10 -9.91 -7.68
N THR A 53 9.78 -10.07 -7.67
CA THR A 53 8.88 -9.45 -8.66
C THR A 53 8.11 -8.28 -8.05
N ALA A 54 8.05 -7.16 -8.78
CA ALA A 54 7.37 -5.95 -8.34
C ALA A 54 5.86 -6.13 -8.12
N SER A 55 5.19 -6.90 -9.00
CA SER A 55 3.74 -7.12 -8.95
C SER A 55 3.27 -7.85 -7.69
N GLY A 56 4.04 -8.81 -7.21
CA GLY A 56 3.70 -9.56 -6.00
C GLY A 56 3.70 -8.71 -4.72
N LYS A 57 4.60 -7.75 -4.64
CA LYS A 57 4.72 -6.85 -3.48
C LYS A 57 3.53 -5.91 -3.34
N SER A 58 3.04 -5.36 -4.45
CA SER A 58 1.94 -4.40 -4.43
C SER A 58 0.66 -4.99 -3.85
N LEU A 59 0.31 -6.20 -4.21
CA LEU A 59 -0.87 -6.87 -3.67
C LEU A 59 -0.79 -7.02 -2.16
N VAL A 60 0.36 -7.47 -1.65
CA VAL A 60 0.59 -7.62 -0.21
C VAL A 60 0.49 -6.28 0.51
N ALA A 61 1.06 -5.23 -0.07
CA ALA A 61 0.97 -3.87 0.46
C ALA A 61 -0.49 -3.40 0.55
N PHE A 62 -1.27 -3.62 -0.50
CA PHE A 62 -2.69 -3.24 -0.52
C PHE A 62 -3.50 -4.03 0.51
N MET A 63 -3.21 -5.32 0.69
CA MET A 63 -3.84 -6.14 1.73
C MET A 63 -3.55 -5.59 3.14
N GLY A 64 -2.32 -5.17 3.39
CA GLY A 64 -1.94 -4.55 4.65
C GLY A 64 -2.68 -3.23 4.90
N LEU A 65 -2.77 -2.37 3.89
CA LEU A 65 -3.51 -1.11 3.98
C LEU A 65 -4.99 -1.35 4.29
N VAL A 66 -5.64 -2.18 3.49
CA VAL A 66 -7.08 -2.49 3.64
C VAL A 66 -7.37 -3.13 5.00
N ASN A 67 -6.55 -4.07 5.42
CA ASN A 67 -6.72 -4.73 6.71
C ASN A 67 -6.64 -3.72 7.87
N GLN A 68 -5.70 -2.80 7.84
CA GLN A 68 -5.56 -1.78 8.88
C GLN A 68 -6.74 -0.80 8.90
N ILE A 69 -7.06 -0.20 7.76
CA ILE A 69 -8.03 0.90 7.72
C ILE A 69 -9.48 0.43 7.70
N MET A 70 -9.76 -0.80 7.35
CA MET A 70 -11.12 -1.34 7.28
C MET A 70 -11.43 -2.41 8.32
N THR A 71 -10.45 -3.03 8.94
CA THR A 71 -10.66 -4.15 9.89
C THR A 71 -10.11 -3.85 11.27
N ILE A 72 -8.82 -3.53 11.39
CA ILE A 72 -8.16 -3.34 12.71
C ILE A 72 -8.45 -1.96 13.29
N ASN A 73 -8.16 -0.91 12.53
CA ASN A 73 -8.34 0.49 12.93
C ASN A 73 -9.29 1.18 11.97
N VAL A 74 -10.56 0.82 12.05
CA VAL A 74 -11.61 1.31 11.14
C VAL A 74 -11.68 2.83 11.17
N GLY A 75 -11.65 3.45 9.98
CA GLY A 75 -11.67 4.89 9.83
C GLY A 75 -10.31 5.56 9.95
N SER A 76 -9.23 4.80 10.16
CA SER A 76 -7.87 5.33 10.13
C SER A 76 -7.39 5.57 8.70
N ARG A 77 -6.22 6.17 8.56
CA ARG A 77 -5.60 6.51 7.27
C ARG A 77 -4.37 5.65 7.01
N GLY A 78 -4.17 5.31 5.75
CA GLY A 78 -2.94 4.67 5.29
C GLY A 78 -2.10 5.63 4.45
N ILE A 79 -0.78 5.42 4.46
CA ILE A 79 0.15 6.13 3.60
C ILE A 79 0.91 5.13 2.74
N TYR A 80 0.98 5.40 1.44
CA TYR A 80 1.80 4.64 0.50
C TYR A 80 2.92 5.54 -0.02
N ILE A 81 4.15 5.24 0.37
CA ILE A 81 5.33 6.01 -0.03
C ILE A 81 5.92 5.40 -1.29
N VAL A 82 6.05 6.21 -2.34
CA VAL A 82 6.73 5.83 -3.57
C VAL A 82 8.11 6.48 -3.64
N PRO A 83 9.12 5.79 -4.22
CA PRO A 83 10.48 6.34 -4.27
C PRO A 83 10.64 7.50 -5.25
N LEU A 84 9.83 7.56 -6.30
CA LEU A 84 9.89 8.56 -7.35
C LEU A 84 8.51 9.08 -7.73
N LYS A 85 8.40 10.36 -8.07
CA LYS A 85 7.15 10.97 -8.56
C LYS A 85 6.54 10.23 -9.74
N ALA A 86 7.37 9.71 -10.65
CA ALA A 86 6.91 8.98 -11.83
C ALA A 86 6.13 7.71 -11.46
N LEU A 87 6.45 7.07 -10.32
CA LEU A 87 5.76 5.88 -9.85
C LEU A 87 4.47 6.20 -9.09
N ALA A 88 4.31 7.43 -8.64
CA ALA A 88 3.14 7.85 -7.88
C ALA A 88 1.86 7.77 -8.72
N SER A 89 1.92 8.15 -9.99
CA SER A 89 0.76 8.12 -10.89
C SER A 89 0.27 6.70 -11.14
N GLU A 90 1.18 5.76 -11.32
CA GLU A 90 0.85 4.34 -11.51
C GLU A 90 0.18 3.76 -10.27
N LYS A 91 0.77 3.98 -9.10
CA LYS A 91 0.20 3.51 -7.82
C LYS A 91 -1.13 4.18 -7.50
N LEU A 92 -1.22 5.47 -7.81
CA LEU A 92 -2.47 6.20 -7.65
C LEU A 92 -3.60 5.57 -8.47
N GLU A 93 -3.34 5.22 -9.72
CA GLU A 93 -4.35 4.60 -10.59
C GLU A 93 -4.78 3.23 -10.07
N GLU A 94 -3.85 2.38 -9.67
CA GLU A 94 -4.15 1.08 -9.08
C GLU A 94 -5.00 1.23 -7.81
N LEU A 95 -4.61 2.14 -6.92
CA LEU A 95 -5.34 2.38 -5.67
C LEU A 95 -6.69 3.04 -5.88
N LYS A 96 -6.84 3.88 -6.90
CA LYS A 96 -8.15 4.47 -7.25
C LYS A 96 -9.14 3.42 -7.69
N GLN A 97 -8.73 2.46 -8.51
CA GLN A 97 -9.58 1.35 -8.92
C GLN A 97 -10.04 0.55 -7.69
N LEU A 98 -9.12 0.25 -6.80
CA LEU A 98 -9.42 -0.43 -5.55
C LEU A 98 -10.35 0.41 -4.67
N GLY A 99 -10.07 1.69 -4.54
CA GLY A 99 -10.83 2.62 -3.72
C GLY A 99 -12.28 2.77 -4.18
N GLU A 100 -12.53 2.82 -5.48
CA GLU A 100 -13.88 2.85 -6.04
C GLU A 100 -14.72 1.64 -5.60
N SER A 101 -14.09 0.45 -5.57
CA SER A 101 -14.75 -0.78 -5.14
C SER A 101 -15.03 -0.82 -3.64
N LEU A 102 -14.22 -0.14 -2.83
CA LEU A 102 -14.29 -0.20 -1.37
C LEU A 102 -14.88 1.06 -0.73
N GLY A 103 -15.19 2.08 -1.51
CA GLY A 103 -15.63 3.36 -0.99
C GLY A 103 -14.52 4.15 -0.28
N LEU A 104 -13.27 3.93 -0.67
CA LEU A 104 -12.12 4.62 -0.10
C LEU A 104 -11.66 5.76 -1.01
N LYS A 105 -11.31 6.89 -0.42
CA LYS A 105 -10.79 8.05 -1.14
C LYS A 105 -9.26 8.00 -1.16
N ILE A 106 -8.71 8.13 -2.36
CA ILE A 106 -7.26 8.07 -2.58
C ILE A 106 -6.76 9.47 -2.91
N GLY A 107 -5.76 9.95 -2.17
CA GLY A 107 -5.13 11.24 -2.37
C GLY A 107 -3.71 11.11 -2.90
N LEU A 108 -3.22 12.15 -3.56
CA LEU A 108 -1.87 12.23 -4.10
C LEU A 108 -1.15 13.45 -3.50
N GLY A 109 0.03 13.20 -2.95
CA GLY A 109 0.89 14.23 -2.38
C GLY A 109 2.30 14.20 -2.97
N ILE A 110 2.53 14.93 -4.06
CA ILE A 110 3.84 14.95 -4.75
C ILE A 110 4.38 16.34 -5.00
N GLY A 111 3.69 17.40 -4.61
CA GLY A 111 4.11 18.78 -4.87
C GLY A 111 3.48 19.77 -3.89
N ASP A 112 3.50 21.03 -4.29
CA ASP A 112 2.98 22.16 -3.50
C ASP A 112 1.75 22.82 -4.13
N ALA A 113 1.01 22.07 -4.97
CA ALA A 113 -0.18 22.60 -5.63
C ALA A 113 -1.26 23.01 -4.60
N PRO A 114 -1.91 24.18 -4.77
CA PRO A 114 -2.91 24.66 -3.82
C PRO A 114 -4.08 23.70 -3.57
N ASN A 115 -4.46 22.92 -4.59
CA ASN A 115 -5.55 21.96 -4.49
C ASN A 115 -5.14 20.63 -3.82
N GLU A 116 -3.85 20.40 -3.67
CA GLU A 116 -3.30 19.18 -3.11
C GLU A 116 -3.64 19.05 -1.62
N ALA A 117 -3.59 20.15 -0.88
CA ALA A 117 -3.88 20.16 0.55
C ALA A 117 -5.27 19.60 0.86
N LYS A 118 -6.29 19.98 0.09
CA LYS A 118 -7.66 19.49 0.29
C LYS A 118 -7.78 17.99 -0.04
N GLN A 119 -7.12 17.54 -1.09
CA GLN A 119 -7.10 16.12 -1.44
C GLN A 119 -6.41 15.27 -0.38
N ILE A 120 -5.33 15.79 0.20
CA ILE A 120 -4.60 15.14 1.28
C ILE A 120 -5.46 15.04 2.54
N ASP A 121 -6.16 16.12 2.90
CA ASP A 121 -6.95 16.17 4.13
C ASP A 121 -8.16 15.21 4.12
N ASP A 122 -8.71 14.95 2.96
CA ASP A 122 -9.97 14.17 2.81
C ASP A 122 -9.73 12.69 2.40
N CYS A 123 -8.49 12.25 2.23
CA CYS A 123 -8.22 10.89 1.74
C CYS A 123 -8.17 9.85 2.87
N ASP A 124 -8.48 8.60 2.50
CA ASP A 124 -8.30 7.42 3.36
C ASP A 124 -6.92 6.80 3.15
N ILE A 125 -6.40 6.87 1.93
CA ILE A 125 -5.04 6.44 1.59
C ILE A 125 -4.35 7.58 0.85
N LEU A 126 -3.18 7.96 1.33
CA LEU A 126 -2.34 8.98 0.70
C LEU A 126 -1.18 8.31 -0.03
N VAL A 127 -1.07 8.55 -1.33
CA VAL A 127 0.12 8.18 -2.12
C VAL A 127 1.04 9.39 -2.16
N CYS A 128 2.25 9.24 -1.69
CA CYS A 128 3.18 10.38 -1.62
C CYS A 128 4.64 9.95 -1.78
N THR A 129 5.50 10.93 -2.03
CA THR A 129 6.95 10.74 -1.99
C THR A 129 7.45 10.88 -0.55
N SER A 130 8.66 10.39 -0.29
CA SER A 130 9.28 10.54 1.03
C SER A 130 9.51 12.00 1.39
N GLU A 131 9.86 12.86 0.43
CA GLU A 131 10.03 14.30 0.63
C GLU A 131 8.72 14.96 1.08
N LYS A 132 7.60 14.57 0.47
CA LYS A 132 6.29 15.11 0.86
C LYS A 132 5.90 14.66 2.27
N LEU A 133 6.14 13.40 2.59
CA LEU A 133 5.88 12.90 3.95
C LEU A 133 6.73 13.64 4.98
N ASP A 134 8.01 13.85 4.72
CA ASP A 134 8.89 14.63 5.59
C ASP A 134 8.35 16.05 5.81
N SER A 135 7.91 16.71 4.73
CA SER A 135 7.29 18.03 4.80
C SER A 135 6.03 18.03 5.69
N LEU A 136 5.16 17.03 5.53
CA LEU A 136 3.95 16.88 6.35
C LEU A 136 4.30 16.66 7.83
N MET A 137 5.33 15.88 8.12
CA MET A 137 5.81 15.64 9.48
C MET A 137 6.38 16.92 10.10
N ARG A 138 7.18 17.67 9.39
CA ARG A 138 7.75 18.95 9.87
C ARG A 138 6.70 20.01 10.15
N SER A 139 5.67 20.08 9.31
CA SER A 139 4.55 21.01 9.51
C SER A 139 3.54 20.54 10.55
N LYS A 140 3.75 19.36 11.13
CA LYS A 140 2.81 18.72 12.08
C LYS A 140 1.39 18.66 11.52
N SER A 141 1.27 18.25 10.26
CA SER A 141 0.01 18.17 9.55
C SER A 141 -1.01 17.29 10.28
N GLU A 142 -2.25 17.75 10.36
CA GLU A 142 -3.38 17.01 10.96
C GLU A 142 -3.63 15.67 10.23
N VAL A 143 -3.25 15.59 8.98
CA VAL A 143 -3.33 14.37 8.16
C VAL A 143 -2.67 13.17 8.84
N LEU A 144 -1.59 13.39 9.59
CA LEU A 144 -0.81 12.33 10.22
C LEU A 144 -1.46 11.75 11.48
N ARG A 145 -2.42 12.44 12.06
CA ARG A 145 -3.03 12.02 13.34
C ARG A 145 -3.83 10.73 13.26
N ARG A 146 -4.39 10.43 12.08
CA ARG A 146 -5.22 9.25 11.88
C ARG A 146 -4.50 8.10 11.20
N VAL A 147 -3.20 8.23 10.96
CA VAL A 147 -2.41 7.23 10.26
C VAL A 147 -2.17 6.00 11.13
N SER A 148 -2.58 4.83 10.67
CA SER A 148 -2.36 3.55 11.34
C SER A 148 -1.39 2.64 10.60
N VAL A 149 -1.15 2.90 9.31
CA VAL A 149 -0.31 2.05 8.48
C VAL A 149 0.46 2.87 7.47
N VAL A 150 1.72 2.52 7.28
CA VAL A 150 2.59 3.14 6.28
C VAL A 150 3.23 2.01 5.47
N VAL A 151 3.10 2.10 4.15
CA VAL A 151 3.81 1.24 3.20
C VAL A 151 4.94 2.04 2.58
N ALA A 152 6.15 1.54 2.69
CA ALA A 152 7.31 2.11 2.00
C ALA A 152 7.70 1.17 0.86
N ASP A 153 7.42 1.59 -0.36
CA ASP A 153 7.77 0.83 -1.56
C ASP A 153 9.16 1.27 -2.01
N ALA A 154 10.12 0.36 -1.92
CA ALA A 154 11.50 0.64 -2.28
C ALA A 154 11.77 0.37 -3.76
N VAL A 155 12.69 1.13 -4.36
CA VAL A 155 13.24 0.81 -5.68
C VAL A 155 13.88 -0.58 -5.62
N SER A 156 13.71 -1.38 -6.69
CA SER A 156 14.32 -2.70 -6.78
C SER A 156 15.84 -2.64 -6.52
N TYR A 157 16.27 -3.17 -5.40
CA TYR A 157 17.67 -3.21 -4.98
C TYR A 157 18.55 -3.95 -5.99
N THR A 158 18.00 -4.91 -6.71
CA THR A 158 18.66 -5.66 -7.77
C THR A 158 19.12 -4.75 -8.93
N HIS A 159 18.40 -3.68 -9.20
CA HIS A 159 18.72 -2.74 -10.27
C HIS A 159 19.91 -1.85 -9.89
N LEU A 160 20.01 -1.43 -8.64
CA LEU A 160 21.12 -0.65 -8.11
C LEU A 160 22.44 -1.46 -8.08
N ARG A 161 22.37 -2.75 -7.72
CA ARG A 161 23.54 -3.63 -7.74
C ARG A 161 24.11 -3.90 -9.13
N ALA A 162 23.24 -3.98 -10.14
CA ALA A 162 23.69 -4.16 -11.52
C ALA A 162 24.49 -2.94 -12.02
N HIS A 163 24.15 -1.73 -11.58
CA HIS A 163 24.90 -0.52 -11.90
C HIS A 163 26.22 -0.40 -11.15
N GLU A 164 26.30 -0.87 -9.91
CA GLU A 164 27.52 -0.86 -9.12
C GLU A 164 28.58 -1.84 -9.61
N THR A 165 28.17 -2.94 -10.23
CA THR A 165 29.08 -3.96 -10.75
C THR A 165 29.61 -3.66 -12.16
N GLU A 166 29.04 -2.72 -12.88
CA GLU A 166 29.51 -2.29 -14.20
C GLU A 166 30.55 -1.18 -14.14
N THR A 167 30.86 -0.66 -12.98
CA THR A 167 31.93 0.29 -12.76
C THR A 167 33.18 -0.40 -12.25
#